data_478d963a1c908a773cfd40c88d1b73bd
#
_entry.id   478d963a1c908a773cfd40c88d1b73bd
#
_cell.length_a   1.000
_cell.length_b   1.000
_cell.length_c   1.000
_cell.angle_alpha   90.00
_cell.angle_beta   90.00
_cell.angle_gamma   90.00
#
_symmetry.space_group_name_H-M   'P 1'
#
loop_
_entity.id
_entity.type
_entity.pdbx_description
1 polymer ?
#
loop_
_entity_poly.entity_id
_entity_poly.type
_entity_poly.pdbx_seq_one_letter_code
_entity_poly.pdbx_strand_id
1 'polypeptide(L)'
;MAFHSILLTPNFLGRDGVSALSREVSRALPTPSLVLSLHDSETVAGASPCDLELHSARGSRVRFLADVMSAMPHVTPDTLVVCSHLHLAPAARVLSWGGRPATIILCGIEAWVGLRPIEQWAVSRTEVVAISQHTVNLFRAANPALAAGEVTVCHPGLPAKSTTPFAHMTAFEFATSPTALIVARMSAAERYKGHDALLDVWPRLVSHHPNAVLVIVGDGDDRPRLEARVAALGITRAVRFLGAVDDRQLADLYRSCRLFAMPSRDEGFGLVFLEAMRAGKPCIGGRGAAAEIIEHGVTGLIVDPGSRQDLSAALERLYTEPDTCSQFGAAGRERFLSTFTSDCFQTRLLRVIGRRPLATLAASVP
;
A
#
# COMPACT_ATOMS: atom_id res chain seq x y z
N MET A 1 -9.93 -28.03 -14.73
CA MET A 1 -11.04 -27.21 -14.20
C MET A 1 -10.97 -25.83 -14.80
N ALA A 2 -12.08 -25.17 -15.08
CA ALA A 2 -12.05 -23.75 -15.48
C ALA A 2 -11.97 -22.89 -14.22
N PHE A 3 -11.10 -21.88 -14.23
CA PHE A 3 -11.03 -20.89 -13.15
C PHE A 3 -12.03 -19.76 -13.41
N HIS A 4 -12.68 -19.28 -12.37
CA HIS A 4 -13.53 -18.08 -12.44
C HIS A 4 -12.68 -16.81 -12.43
N SER A 5 -11.51 -16.88 -11.81
CA SER A 5 -10.57 -15.76 -11.79
C SER A 5 -9.11 -16.19 -11.82
N ILE A 6 -8.25 -15.34 -12.38
CA ILE A 6 -6.79 -15.51 -12.38
C ILE A 6 -6.15 -14.19 -11.95
N LEU A 7 -5.32 -14.25 -10.90
CA LEU A 7 -4.56 -13.12 -10.40
C LEU A 7 -3.07 -13.30 -10.72
N LEU A 8 -2.47 -12.32 -11.40
CA LEU A 8 -1.04 -12.23 -11.62
C LEU A 8 -0.45 -11.24 -10.62
N THR A 9 0.59 -11.67 -9.88
CA THR A 9 1.23 -10.84 -8.86
C THR A 9 2.75 -11.06 -8.80
N PRO A 10 3.54 -10.03 -8.44
CA PRO A 10 4.98 -10.26 -8.16
C PRO A 10 5.17 -11.16 -6.94
N ASN A 11 4.46 -10.91 -5.85
CA ASN A 11 4.48 -11.67 -4.61
C ASN A 11 3.06 -11.77 -4.04
N PHE A 12 2.71 -12.92 -3.46
CA PHE A 12 1.44 -13.15 -2.78
C PHE A 12 1.62 -13.37 -1.27
N LEU A 13 2.64 -14.13 -0.89
CA LEU A 13 2.95 -14.49 0.49
C LEU A 13 3.83 -13.46 1.21
N GLY A 14 4.35 -12.46 0.49
CA GLY A 14 5.20 -11.40 1.04
C GLY A 14 4.50 -10.53 2.08
N ARG A 15 5.30 -9.71 2.80
CA ARG A 15 4.82 -8.76 3.82
C ARG A 15 4.78 -7.31 3.34
N ASP A 16 5.08 -7.07 2.08
CA ASP A 16 5.04 -5.74 1.47
C ASP A 16 3.61 -5.32 1.08
N GLY A 17 3.45 -4.03 0.74
CA GLY A 17 2.15 -3.45 0.41
C GLY A 17 1.49 -4.06 -0.84
N VAL A 18 2.29 -4.48 -1.84
CA VAL A 18 1.77 -5.12 -3.06
C VAL A 18 1.24 -6.51 -2.74
N SER A 19 1.96 -7.27 -1.91
CA SER A 19 1.50 -8.59 -1.44
C SER A 19 0.23 -8.48 -0.60
N ALA A 20 0.14 -7.49 0.28
CA ALA A 20 -1.06 -7.21 1.06
C ALA A 20 -2.26 -6.87 0.15
N LEU A 21 -2.07 -5.99 -0.82
CA LEU A 21 -3.08 -5.65 -1.82
C LEU A 21 -3.50 -6.88 -2.64
N SER A 22 -2.54 -7.70 -3.10
CA SER A 22 -2.83 -8.90 -3.89
C SER A 22 -3.70 -9.90 -3.12
N ARG A 23 -3.48 -10.05 -1.81
CA ARG A 23 -4.34 -10.88 -0.96
C ARG A 23 -5.76 -10.30 -0.82
N GLU A 24 -5.89 -8.99 -0.68
CA GLU A 24 -7.21 -8.34 -0.63
C GLU A 24 -7.94 -8.44 -1.99
N VAL A 25 -7.22 -8.30 -3.11
CA VAL A 25 -7.76 -8.53 -4.46
C VAL A 25 -8.24 -9.98 -4.60
N SER A 26 -7.41 -10.95 -4.22
CA SER A 26 -7.76 -12.38 -4.29
C SER A 26 -9.02 -12.71 -3.49
N ARG A 27 -9.20 -12.11 -2.31
CA ARG A 27 -10.42 -12.29 -1.50
C ARG A 27 -11.68 -11.71 -2.15
N ALA A 28 -11.52 -10.72 -3.02
CA ALA A 28 -12.63 -10.12 -3.76
C ALA A 28 -13.03 -10.94 -4.99
N LEU A 29 -12.11 -11.72 -5.55
CA LEU A 29 -12.32 -12.44 -6.79
C LEU A 29 -13.17 -13.71 -6.60
N PRO A 30 -14.00 -14.08 -7.61
CA PRO A 30 -14.80 -15.30 -7.55
C PRO A 30 -13.91 -16.55 -7.61
N THR A 31 -14.31 -17.57 -6.85
CA THR A 31 -13.63 -18.88 -6.80
C THR A 31 -14.36 -19.90 -7.69
N PRO A 32 -13.67 -20.94 -8.19
CA PRO A 32 -12.24 -21.25 -7.99
C PRO A 32 -11.30 -20.25 -8.65
N SER A 33 -10.19 -19.92 -7.98
CA SER A 33 -9.24 -18.90 -8.41
C SER A 33 -7.81 -19.45 -8.51
N LEU A 34 -7.07 -18.98 -9.53
CA LEU A 34 -5.66 -19.28 -9.71
C LEU A 34 -4.84 -18.01 -9.45
N VAL A 35 -3.81 -18.10 -8.61
CA VAL A 35 -2.82 -17.04 -8.40
C VAL A 35 -1.50 -17.46 -9.05
N LEU A 36 -1.02 -16.66 -9.99
CA LEU A 36 0.29 -16.80 -10.62
C LEU A 36 1.25 -15.78 -10.01
N SER A 37 2.19 -16.27 -9.20
CA SER A 37 3.17 -15.43 -8.51
C SER A 37 4.56 -15.58 -9.13
N LEU A 38 5.26 -14.45 -9.29
CA LEU A 38 6.60 -14.44 -9.87
C LEU A 38 7.69 -14.85 -8.85
N HIS A 39 7.64 -14.32 -7.61
CA HIS A 39 8.78 -14.39 -6.68
C HIS A 39 8.55 -15.21 -5.41
N ASP A 40 7.33 -15.65 -5.11
CA ASP A 40 7.10 -16.49 -3.93
C ASP A 40 7.95 -17.76 -3.97
N SER A 41 8.35 -18.27 -2.81
CA SER A 41 9.20 -19.46 -2.69
C SER A 41 8.41 -20.76 -2.75
N GLU A 42 7.11 -20.72 -2.47
CA GLU A 42 6.25 -21.88 -2.31
C GLU A 42 5.10 -21.88 -3.33
N THR A 43 4.68 -23.08 -3.72
CA THR A 43 3.44 -23.33 -4.46
C THR A 43 2.46 -23.98 -3.50
N VAL A 44 1.26 -23.46 -3.39
CA VAL A 44 0.20 -24.04 -2.56
C VAL A 44 -0.85 -24.66 -3.49
N ALA A 45 -0.87 -25.99 -3.56
CA ALA A 45 -1.90 -26.71 -4.29
C ALA A 45 -3.22 -26.73 -3.49
N GLY A 46 -4.32 -26.56 -4.18
CA GLY A 46 -5.64 -26.32 -3.63
C GLY A 46 -6.15 -27.38 -2.65
N ALA A 47 -5.92 -27.11 -1.37
CA ALA A 47 -6.62 -27.70 -0.25
C ALA A 47 -6.96 -26.61 0.79
N SER A 48 -7.05 -25.36 0.37
CA SER A 48 -7.50 -24.25 1.21
C SER A 48 -9.02 -24.20 1.18
N PRO A 49 -9.69 -23.79 2.28
CA PRO A 49 -11.15 -23.67 2.33
C PRO A 49 -11.76 -22.69 1.33
N CYS A 50 -10.95 -22.08 0.45
CA CYS A 50 -11.34 -21.03 -0.49
C CYS A 50 -11.18 -21.42 -1.97
N ASP A 51 -10.96 -22.67 -2.37
CA ASP A 51 -10.70 -23.07 -3.76
C ASP A 51 -9.67 -22.16 -4.47
N LEU A 52 -8.60 -21.80 -3.75
CA LEU A 52 -7.48 -21.00 -4.24
C LEU A 52 -6.29 -21.89 -4.57
N GLU A 53 -5.78 -21.79 -5.79
CA GLU A 53 -4.55 -22.43 -6.23
C GLU A 53 -3.46 -21.37 -6.43
N LEU A 54 -2.29 -21.54 -5.81
CA LEU A 54 -1.13 -20.64 -5.96
C LEU A 54 0.01 -21.36 -6.67
N HIS A 55 0.38 -20.87 -7.85
CA HIS A 55 1.58 -21.28 -8.57
C HIS A 55 2.67 -20.25 -8.43
N SER A 56 3.85 -20.68 -8.01
CA SER A 56 5.01 -19.81 -7.87
C SER A 56 6.11 -20.12 -8.88
N ALA A 57 6.54 -19.11 -9.61
CA ALA A 57 7.65 -19.21 -10.54
C ALA A 57 9.03 -19.10 -9.86
N ARG A 58 9.10 -18.83 -8.56
CA ARG A 58 10.34 -18.73 -7.75
C ARG A 58 11.38 -17.78 -8.37
N GLY A 59 10.95 -16.63 -8.88
CA GLY A 59 11.80 -15.63 -9.53
C GLY A 59 12.15 -15.91 -11.00
N SER A 60 11.78 -17.06 -11.54
CA SER A 60 12.06 -17.43 -12.94
C SER A 60 11.00 -16.88 -13.88
N ARG A 61 11.37 -15.91 -14.73
CA ARG A 61 10.48 -15.37 -15.76
C ARG A 61 10.03 -16.43 -16.78
N VAL A 62 10.91 -17.39 -17.10
CA VAL A 62 10.59 -18.49 -18.04
C VAL A 62 9.52 -19.40 -17.45
N ARG A 63 9.67 -19.78 -16.16
CA ARG A 63 8.66 -20.58 -15.46
C ARG A 63 7.34 -19.80 -15.35
N PHE A 64 7.39 -18.52 -15.01
CA PHE A 64 6.19 -17.68 -14.95
C PHE A 64 5.44 -17.65 -16.29
N LEU A 65 6.15 -17.52 -17.42
CA LEU A 65 5.55 -17.58 -18.75
C LEU A 65 4.98 -18.97 -19.05
N ALA A 66 5.66 -20.05 -18.64
CA ALA A 66 5.14 -21.40 -18.78
C ALA A 66 3.84 -21.61 -17.98
N ASP A 67 3.78 -21.09 -16.75
CA ASP A 67 2.56 -21.11 -15.91
C ASP A 67 1.42 -20.32 -16.56
N VAL A 68 1.70 -19.15 -17.13
CA VAL A 68 0.74 -18.35 -17.91
C VAL A 68 0.23 -19.13 -19.11
N MET A 69 1.11 -19.76 -19.89
CA MET A 69 0.73 -20.55 -21.07
C MET A 69 -0.09 -21.78 -20.70
N SER A 70 0.22 -22.45 -19.59
CA SER A 70 -0.56 -23.61 -19.13
C SER A 70 -1.92 -23.20 -18.56
N ALA A 71 -2.10 -21.97 -18.11
CA ALA A 71 -3.38 -21.45 -17.67
C ALA A 71 -4.31 -21.05 -18.83
N MET A 72 -3.76 -20.71 -20.02
CA MET A 72 -4.56 -20.22 -21.16
C MET A 72 -5.73 -21.13 -21.57
N PRO A 73 -5.58 -22.49 -21.64
CA PRO A 73 -6.69 -23.37 -22.00
C PRO A 73 -7.86 -23.35 -20.99
N HIS A 74 -7.61 -22.85 -19.79
CA HIS A 74 -8.61 -22.77 -18.72
C HIS A 74 -9.30 -21.41 -18.62
N VAL A 75 -8.90 -20.44 -19.44
CA VAL A 75 -9.52 -19.11 -19.54
C VAL A 75 -10.76 -19.20 -20.43
N THR A 76 -11.90 -18.77 -19.89
CA THR A 76 -13.16 -18.63 -20.61
C THR A 76 -13.50 -17.15 -20.82
N PRO A 77 -14.49 -16.81 -21.66
CA PRO A 77 -14.96 -15.42 -21.80
C PRO A 77 -15.43 -14.77 -20.49
N ASP A 78 -15.81 -15.58 -19.50
CA ASP A 78 -16.27 -15.12 -18.18
C ASP A 78 -15.15 -15.08 -17.12
N THR A 79 -13.98 -15.62 -17.41
CA THR A 79 -12.84 -15.61 -16.50
C THR A 79 -12.32 -14.19 -16.26
N LEU A 80 -12.26 -13.76 -15.00
CA LEU A 80 -11.68 -12.48 -14.61
C LEU A 80 -10.15 -12.61 -14.54
N VAL A 81 -9.43 -11.86 -15.36
CA VAL A 81 -7.95 -11.79 -15.30
C VAL A 81 -7.57 -10.47 -14.66
N VAL A 82 -6.94 -10.51 -13.48
CA VAL A 82 -6.48 -9.33 -12.74
C VAL A 82 -4.98 -9.39 -12.56
N CYS A 83 -4.32 -8.25 -12.69
CA CYS A 83 -2.88 -8.13 -12.53
C CYS A 83 -2.58 -7.01 -11.51
N SER A 84 -1.95 -7.36 -10.41
CA SER A 84 -1.66 -6.44 -9.30
C SER A 84 -0.34 -5.67 -9.45
N HIS A 85 0.29 -5.73 -10.62
CA HIS A 85 1.54 -4.99 -10.86
C HIS A 85 1.80 -4.77 -12.35
N LEU A 86 2.10 -3.55 -12.72
CA LEU A 86 2.25 -3.11 -14.12
C LEU A 86 3.25 -3.93 -14.95
N HIS A 87 4.37 -4.36 -14.37
CA HIS A 87 5.37 -5.15 -15.10
C HIS A 87 4.88 -6.54 -15.55
N LEU A 88 3.79 -7.05 -14.97
CA LEU A 88 3.15 -8.30 -15.37
C LEU A 88 2.00 -8.08 -16.37
N ALA A 89 1.66 -6.83 -16.70
CA ALA A 89 0.59 -6.49 -17.62
C ALA A 89 0.70 -7.18 -18.99
N PRO A 90 1.90 -7.33 -19.62
CA PRO A 90 2.01 -8.07 -20.87
C PRO A 90 1.54 -9.53 -20.76
N ALA A 91 1.85 -10.21 -19.67
CA ALA A 91 1.41 -11.58 -19.42
C ALA A 91 -0.12 -11.65 -19.20
N ALA A 92 -0.69 -10.72 -18.43
CA ALA A 92 -2.12 -10.63 -18.23
C ALA A 92 -2.86 -10.35 -19.56
N ARG A 93 -2.30 -9.51 -20.41
CA ARG A 93 -2.84 -9.19 -21.74
C ARG A 93 -2.86 -10.41 -22.64
N VAL A 94 -1.79 -11.22 -22.64
CA VAL A 94 -1.72 -12.49 -23.40
C VAL A 94 -2.74 -13.48 -22.86
N LEU A 95 -2.83 -13.63 -21.54
CA LEU A 95 -3.76 -14.57 -20.90
C LEU A 95 -5.23 -14.24 -21.19
N SER A 96 -5.56 -12.98 -21.33
CA SER A 96 -6.93 -12.52 -21.67
C SER A 96 -7.19 -12.42 -23.17
N TRP A 97 -6.33 -12.97 -24.03
CA TRP A 97 -6.48 -12.92 -25.49
C TRP A 97 -7.73 -13.67 -25.94
N GLY A 98 -8.61 -12.94 -26.65
CA GLY A 98 -9.89 -13.50 -27.14
C GLY A 98 -11.00 -13.60 -26.11
N GLY A 99 -10.73 -13.22 -24.86
CA GLY A 99 -11.70 -13.16 -23.79
C GLY A 99 -12.01 -11.72 -23.35
N ARG A 100 -12.40 -11.58 -22.11
CA ARG A 100 -12.59 -10.31 -21.42
C ARG A 100 -11.25 -9.57 -21.28
N PRO A 101 -11.18 -8.24 -21.39
CA PRO A 101 -9.97 -7.49 -21.09
C PRO A 101 -9.48 -7.75 -19.67
N ALA A 102 -8.16 -7.91 -19.49
CA ALA A 102 -7.58 -7.97 -18.18
C ALA A 102 -7.69 -6.63 -17.45
N THR A 103 -7.79 -6.66 -16.13
CA THR A 103 -7.71 -5.48 -15.28
C THR A 103 -6.29 -5.34 -14.73
N ILE A 104 -5.64 -4.21 -14.98
CA ILE A 104 -4.29 -3.90 -14.47
C ILE A 104 -4.41 -2.91 -13.32
N ILE A 105 -3.85 -3.26 -12.15
CA ILE A 105 -3.82 -2.39 -10.99
C ILE A 105 -2.47 -1.68 -10.92
N LEU A 106 -2.51 -0.34 -10.93
CA LEU A 106 -1.36 0.53 -10.75
C LEU A 106 -1.15 0.77 -9.25
N CYS A 107 -0.01 0.28 -8.72
CA CYS A 107 0.26 0.28 -7.29
C CYS A 107 1.15 1.44 -6.81
N GLY A 108 1.83 2.16 -7.70
CA GLY A 108 2.66 3.29 -7.30
C GLY A 108 3.87 3.51 -8.20
N ILE A 109 5.07 3.41 -7.66
CA ILE A 109 6.34 3.81 -8.29
C ILE A 109 6.52 3.24 -9.71
N GLU A 110 6.10 2.01 -9.95
CA GLU A 110 6.19 1.36 -11.27
C GLU A 110 5.33 2.06 -12.34
N ALA A 111 4.31 2.80 -11.90
CA ALA A 111 3.41 3.54 -12.78
C ALA A 111 3.81 5.03 -12.96
N TRP A 112 4.77 5.54 -12.17
CA TRP A 112 5.18 6.94 -12.16
C TRP A 112 6.30 7.25 -13.15
N VAL A 113 6.70 6.27 -13.93
CA VAL A 113 7.75 6.37 -14.95
C VAL A 113 7.19 6.07 -16.33
N GLY A 114 7.94 6.47 -17.37
CA GLY A 114 7.56 6.16 -18.74
C GLY A 114 7.54 4.65 -18.99
N LEU A 115 6.45 4.14 -19.52
CA LEU A 115 6.27 2.73 -19.81
C LEU A 115 7.10 2.28 -21.01
N ARG A 116 7.62 1.07 -20.94
CA ARG A 116 8.24 0.39 -22.08
C ARG A 116 7.18 0.09 -23.17
N PRO A 117 7.55 0.01 -24.45
CA PRO A 117 6.58 -0.25 -25.54
C PRO A 117 5.69 -1.48 -25.30
N ILE A 118 6.24 -2.55 -24.71
CA ILE A 118 5.46 -3.76 -24.40
C ILE A 118 4.43 -3.54 -23.29
N GLU A 119 4.72 -2.67 -22.33
CA GLU A 119 3.79 -2.30 -21.27
C GLU A 119 2.71 -1.35 -21.81
N GLN A 120 3.09 -0.39 -22.65
CA GLN A 120 2.13 0.48 -23.34
C GLN A 120 1.16 -0.34 -24.18
N TRP A 121 1.67 -1.31 -24.96
CA TRP A 121 0.84 -2.25 -25.73
C TRP A 121 -0.13 -3.01 -24.83
N ALA A 122 0.34 -3.50 -23.66
CA ALA A 122 -0.51 -4.24 -22.74
C ALA A 122 -1.62 -3.34 -22.17
N VAL A 123 -1.25 -2.17 -21.65
CA VAL A 123 -2.16 -1.23 -20.99
C VAL A 123 -3.20 -0.64 -21.96
N SER A 124 -2.84 -0.38 -23.22
CA SER A 124 -3.75 0.27 -24.20
C SER A 124 -5.03 -0.52 -24.52
N ARG A 125 -5.10 -1.79 -24.13
CA ARG A 125 -6.25 -2.69 -24.38
C ARG A 125 -6.70 -3.48 -23.17
N THR A 126 -6.47 -2.94 -21.98
CA THR A 126 -6.87 -3.51 -20.69
C THR A 126 -7.65 -2.47 -19.90
N GLU A 127 -8.42 -2.91 -18.92
CA GLU A 127 -8.98 -2.02 -17.92
C GLU A 127 -7.87 -1.60 -16.96
N VAL A 128 -7.80 -0.30 -16.65
CA VAL A 128 -6.76 0.23 -15.76
C VAL A 128 -7.41 0.77 -14.50
N VAL A 129 -6.94 0.25 -13.38
CA VAL A 129 -7.36 0.67 -12.04
C VAL A 129 -6.14 1.20 -11.29
N ALA A 130 -6.27 2.34 -10.64
CA ALA A 130 -5.20 2.87 -9.79
C ALA A 130 -5.63 2.87 -8.32
N ILE A 131 -4.68 2.65 -7.42
CA ILE A 131 -4.96 2.62 -5.98
C ILE A 131 -5.18 4.00 -5.37
N SER A 132 -4.85 5.09 -6.10
CA SER A 132 -5.05 6.47 -5.68
C SER A 132 -5.17 7.42 -6.88
N GLN A 133 -5.80 8.58 -6.69
CA GLN A 133 -5.81 9.66 -7.67
C GLN A 133 -4.40 10.23 -7.89
N HIS A 134 -3.58 10.25 -6.84
CA HIS A 134 -2.19 10.63 -6.94
C HIS A 134 -1.43 9.75 -7.95
N THR A 135 -1.59 8.42 -7.86
CA THR A 135 -1.01 7.49 -8.84
C THR A 135 -1.52 7.75 -10.26
N VAL A 136 -2.82 8.05 -10.45
CA VAL A 136 -3.38 8.43 -11.77
C VAL A 136 -2.67 9.66 -12.33
N ASN A 137 -2.50 10.69 -11.50
CA ASN A 137 -1.90 11.95 -11.93
C ASN A 137 -0.44 11.76 -12.38
N LEU A 138 0.35 11.03 -11.58
CA LEU A 138 1.74 10.73 -11.91
C LEU A 138 1.87 9.79 -13.13
N PHE A 139 1.00 8.77 -13.22
CA PHE A 139 0.94 7.89 -14.39
C PHE A 139 0.68 8.65 -15.68
N ARG A 140 -0.31 9.55 -15.70
CA ARG A 140 -0.66 10.37 -16.87
C ARG A 140 0.47 11.34 -17.23
N ALA A 141 1.10 11.96 -16.24
CA ALA A 141 2.24 12.85 -16.45
C ALA A 141 3.42 12.13 -17.10
N ALA A 142 3.72 10.90 -16.66
CA ALA A 142 4.80 10.09 -17.18
C ALA A 142 4.48 9.42 -18.55
N ASN A 143 3.20 9.27 -18.88
CA ASN A 143 2.73 8.52 -20.06
C ASN A 143 1.68 9.32 -20.87
N PRO A 144 2.04 10.45 -21.51
CA PRO A 144 1.10 11.32 -22.22
C PRO A 144 0.31 10.60 -23.32
N ALA A 145 0.90 9.62 -23.99
CA ALA A 145 0.21 8.83 -25.03
C ALA A 145 -0.95 7.99 -24.50
N LEU A 146 -0.98 7.69 -23.20
CA LEU A 146 -2.03 6.94 -22.51
C LEU A 146 -2.92 7.84 -21.64
N ALA A 147 -2.64 9.14 -21.59
CA ALA A 147 -3.33 10.07 -20.69
C ALA A 147 -4.84 10.20 -20.96
N ALA A 148 -5.28 9.98 -22.20
CA ALA A 148 -6.69 9.98 -22.58
C ALA A 148 -7.45 8.70 -22.20
N GLY A 149 -6.73 7.63 -21.82
CA GLY A 149 -7.34 6.36 -21.39
C GLY A 149 -8.10 6.52 -20.06
N GLU A 150 -9.18 5.77 -19.93
CA GLU A 150 -9.92 5.71 -18.66
C GLU A 150 -9.09 4.96 -17.61
N VAL A 151 -8.86 5.62 -16.45
CA VAL A 151 -8.24 5.01 -15.28
C VAL A 151 -9.18 5.22 -14.11
N THR A 152 -9.68 4.13 -13.56
CA THR A 152 -10.61 4.17 -12.42
C THR A 152 -9.84 4.10 -11.12
N VAL A 153 -10.15 4.97 -10.17
CA VAL A 153 -9.56 4.90 -8.82
C VAL A 153 -10.32 3.90 -7.96
N CYS A 154 -9.58 2.98 -7.35
CA CYS A 154 -10.11 2.02 -6.38
C CYS A 154 -9.17 1.96 -5.17
N HIS A 155 -9.50 2.73 -4.14
CA HIS A 155 -8.72 2.76 -2.90
C HIS A 155 -8.69 1.38 -2.24
N PRO A 156 -7.53 0.85 -1.87
CA PRO A 156 -7.38 -0.38 -1.09
C PRO A 156 -8.10 -0.33 0.25
N GLY A 157 -8.28 -1.49 0.83
CA GLY A 157 -8.84 -1.65 2.17
C GLY A 157 -8.06 -2.65 3.01
N LEU A 158 -8.35 -2.67 4.31
CA LEU A 158 -7.81 -3.64 5.25
C LEU A 158 -8.96 -4.28 6.07
N PRO A 159 -8.76 -5.48 6.64
CA PRO A 159 -9.74 -6.09 7.54
C PRO A 159 -10.13 -5.14 8.67
N ALA A 160 -11.43 -5.00 8.94
CA ALA A 160 -11.97 -4.11 9.96
C ALA A 160 -11.41 -4.39 11.37
N LYS A 161 -11.14 -5.66 11.67
CA LYS A 161 -10.44 -6.10 12.88
C LYS A 161 -9.02 -6.53 12.51
N SER A 162 -8.06 -6.20 13.37
CA SER A 162 -6.75 -6.86 13.28
C SER A 162 -6.96 -8.36 13.49
N THR A 163 -6.47 -9.19 12.59
CA THR A 163 -6.55 -10.65 12.71
C THR A 163 -5.64 -11.19 13.82
N THR A 164 -4.84 -10.31 14.44
CA THR A 164 -3.85 -10.67 15.43
C THR A 164 -4.45 -10.59 16.83
N PRO A 165 -4.47 -11.69 17.60
CA PRO A 165 -4.94 -11.70 18.98
C PRO A 165 -4.13 -10.76 19.87
N PHE A 166 -4.76 -10.21 20.90
CA PHE A 166 -4.09 -9.41 21.92
C PHE A 166 -3.00 -10.25 22.59
N ALA A 167 -1.74 -9.80 22.49
CA ALA A 167 -0.73 -10.17 23.45
C ALA A 167 -0.58 -8.98 24.41
N HIS A 168 -0.68 -9.22 25.71
CA HIS A 168 -0.28 -8.21 26.69
C HIS A 168 1.24 -8.05 26.58
N MET A 169 1.67 -7.09 25.78
CA MET A 169 3.09 -6.75 25.72
C MET A 169 3.46 -5.86 26.92
N THR A 170 4.06 -6.50 27.89
CA THR A 170 4.70 -5.85 29.06
C THR A 170 6.09 -5.27 28.76
N ALA A 171 6.49 -5.13 27.49
CA ALA A 171 7.93 -5.14 27.19
C ALA A 171 8.47 -4.04 26.25
N PHE A 172 7.78 -2.93 26.03
CA PHE A 172 8.51 -1.78 25.48
C PHE A 172 8.83 -0.81 26.63
N GLU A 173 10.12 -0.56 26.89
CA GLU A 173 10.61 0.41 27.89
C GLU A 173 10.00 1.82 27.73
N PHE A 174 9.38 2.10 26.57
CA PHE A 174 8.74 3.37 26.23
C PHE A 174 7.21 3.31 26.25
N ALA A 175 6.57 2.24 26.73
CA ALA A 175 5.10 2.10 26.72
C ALA A 175 4.36 3.21 27.49
N THR A 176 5.04 3.88 28.42
CA THR A 176 4.52 5.02 29.19
C THR A 176 4.88 6.38 28.57
N SER A 177 5.72 6.42 27.54
CA SER A 177 6.17 7.65 26.91
C SER A 177 5.24 8.03 25.73
N PRO A 178 4.99 9.32 25.47
CA PRO A 178 4.23 9.75 24.31
C PRO A 178 5.03 9.48 23.04
N THR A 179 4.67 8.42 22.31
CA THR A 179 5.42 7.95 21.14
C THR A 179 4.80 8.40 19.84
N ALA A 180 5.63 8.87 18.88
CA ALA A 180 5.28 8.91 17.47
C ALA A 180 5.83 7.67 16.78
N LEU A 181 5.03 7.04 15.95
CA LEU A 181 5.37 5.82 15.22
C LEU A 181 5.52 6.13 13.73
N ILE A 182 6.60 5.64 13.11
CA ILE A 182 6.72 5.51 11.66
C ILE A 182 6.97 4.04 11.31
N VAL A 183 6.27 3.55 10.27
CA VAL A 183 6.41 2.19 9.76
C VAL A 183 6.72 2.26 8.27
N ALA A 184 7.98 2.08 7.92
CA ALA A 184 8.42 2.14 6.53
C ALA A 184 9.78 1.47 6.36
N ARG A 185 10.07 0.94 5.16
CA ARG A 185 11.41 0.46 4.82
C ARG A 185 12.43 1.61 4.89
N MET A 186 13.59 1.32 5.43
CA MET A 186 14.73 2.24 5.46
C MET A 186 15.65 1.94 4.26
N SER A 187 15.16 2.20 3.04
CA SER A 187 15.94 2.00 1.82
C SER A 187 16.52 3.30 1.32
N ALA A 188 17.78 3.27 0.86
CA ALA A 188 18.43 4.42 0.23
C ALA A 188 17.67 4.92 -1.02
N ALA A 189 16.98 4.04 -1.72
CA ALA A 189 16.12 4.38 -2.85
C ALA A 189 14.78 5.01 -2.43
N GLU A 190 14.37 4.88 -1.15
CA GLU A 190 13.07 5.32 -0.65
C GLU A 190 13.19 6.39 0.46
N ARG A 191 14.22 7.21 0.45
CA ARG A 191 14.40 8.30 1.44
C ARG A 191 13.26 9.30 1.49
N TYR A 192 12.42 9.31 0.47
CA TYR A 192 11.19 10.11 0.43
C TYR A 192 10.13 9.71 1.48
N LYS A 193 10.28 8.57 2.17
CA LYS A 193 9.35 8.07 3.20
C LYS A 193 9.27 8.96 4.45
N GLY A 194 10.17 9.92 4.63
CA GLY A 194 10.07 10.95 5.66
C GLY A 194 10.86 10.68 6.94
N HIS A 195 11.71 9.63 7.00
CA HIS A 195 12.60 9.39 8.15
C HIS A 195 13.48 10.60 8.44
N ASP A 196 14.17 11.12 7.43
CA ASP A 196 15.04 12.29 7.56
C ASP A 196 14.27 13.53 8.02
N ALA A 197 13.06 13.75 7.48
CA ALA A 197 12.23 14.90 7.86
C ALA A 197 11.84 14.85 9.36
N LEU A 198 11.48 13.67 9.86
CA LEU A 198 11.17 13.47 11.28
C LEU A 198 12.41 13.70 12.16
N LEU A 199 13.56 13.13 11.77
CA LEU A 199 14.81 13.30 12.52
C LEU A 199 15.26 14.77 12.58
N ASP A 200 15.02 15.54 11.51
CA ASP A 200 15.39 16.96 11.45
C ASP A 200 14.62 17.84 12.44
N VAL A 201 13.37 17.52 12.72
CA VAL A 201 12.52 18.30 13.60
C VAL A 201 12.50 17.75 15.03
N TRP A 202 12.97 16.52 15.23
CA TRP A 202 12.89 15.81 16.51
C TRP A 202 13.67 16.50 17.65
N PRO A 203 14.89 17.06 17.46
CA PRO A 203 15.60 17.79 18.52
C PRO A 203 14.79 18.93 19.13
N ARG A 204 14.05 19.68 18.29
CA ARG A 204 13.17 20.76 18.75
C ARG A 204 11.98 20.19 19.54
N LEU A 205 11.35 19.13 19.05
CA LEU A 205 10.22 18.53 19.76
C LEU A 205 10.64 18.04 21.16
N VAL A 206 11.78 17.37 21.26
CA VAL A 206 12.30 16.86 22.55
C VAL A 206 12.66 18.00 23.52
N SER A 207 13.07 19.17 23.02
CA SER A 207 13.34 20.31 23.92
C SER A 207 12.09 20.84 24.60
N HIS A 208 10.90 20.68 23.98
CA HIS A 208 9.60 21.04 24.57
C HIS A 208 8.91 19.86 25.26
N HIS A 209 9.14 18.64 24.75
CA HIS A 209 8.55 17.39 25.24
C HIS A 209 9.65 16.36 25.53
N PRO A 210 10.38 16.46 26.67
CA PRO A 210 11.58 15.65 26.93
C PRO A 210 11.33 14.13 26.94
N ASN A 211 10.09 13.70 27.17
CA ASN A 211 9.69 12.28 27.18
C ASN A 211 9.17 11.80 25.80
N ALA A 212 9.21 12.64 24.77
CA ALA A 212 8.77 12.23 23.42
C ALA A 212 9.74 11.21 22.83
N VAL A 213 9.21 10.10 22.31
CA VAL A 213 9.99 9.04 21.67
C VAL A 213 9.52 8.84 20.23
N LEU A 214 10.44 8.83 19.28
CA LEU A 214 10.22 8.40 17.90
C LEU A 214 10.54 6.91 17.80
N VAL A 215 9.54 6.11 17.42
CA VAL A 215 9.70 4.68 17.17
C VAL A 215 9.70 4.45 15.66
N ILE A 216 10.77 3.86 15.15
CA ILE A 216 10.99 3.56 13.74
C ILE A 216 10.93 2.04 13.56
N VAL A 217 9.92 1.59 12.80
CA VAL A 217 9.72 0.19 12.45
C VAL A 217 10.01 -0.01 10.96
N GLY A 218 10.73 -1.06 10.65
CA GLY A 218 11.20 -1.43 9.33
C GLY A 218 12.70 -1.65 9.34
N ASP A 219 13.23 -2.09 8.20
CA ASP A 219 14.67 -2.30 8.01
C ASP A 219 15.06 -1.89 6.59
N GLY A 220 16.36 -1.88 6.31
CA GLY A 220 16.89 -1.57 4.99
C GLY A 220 18.34 -1.08 5.03
N ASP A 221 18.89 -0.89 3.85
CA ASP A 221 20.28 -0.50 3.61
C ASP A 221 20.63 0.92 4.09
N ASP A 222 19.64 1.78 4.30
CA ASP A 222 19.83 3.16 4.79
C ASP A 222 19.78 3.29 6.33
N ARG A 223 19.46 2.21 7.05
CA ARG A 223 19.37 2.21 8.51
C ARG A 223 20.65 2.67 9.20
N PRO A 224 21.86 2.19 8.83
CA PRO A 224 23.09 2.65 9.48
C PRO A 224 23.31 4.17 9.35
N ARG A 225 22.93 4.75 8.21
CA ARG A 225 23.02 6.21 8.01
C ARG A 225 22.04 6.95 8.93
N LEU A 226 20.82 6.46 9.08
CA LEU A 226 19.82 7.08 9.97
C LEU A 226 20.24 6.98 11.44
N GLU A 227 20.79 5.85 11.88
CA GLU A 227 21.34 5.67 13.24
C GLU A 227 22.52 6.63 13.52
N ALA A 228 23.44 6.77 12.55
CA ALA A 228 24.53 7.74 12.65
C ALA A 228 24.01 9.19 12.73
N ARG A 229 22.93 9.51 11.98
CA ARG A 229 22.27 10.82 12.02
C ARG A 229 21.67 11.11 13.40
N VAL A 230 20.99 10.13 14.01
CA VAL A 230 20.43 10.22 15.36
C VAL A 230 21.53 10.52 16.41
N ALA A 231 22.68 9.85 16.29
CA ALA A 231 23.83 10.11 17.14
C ALA A 231 24.39 11.53 16.96
N ALA A 232 24.56 11.98 15.69
CA ALA A 232 25.04 13.31 15.37
C ALA A 232 24.11 14.43 15.85
N LEU A 233 22.78 14.18 15.88
CA LEU A 233 21.77 15.11 16.39
C LEU A 233 21.67 15.08 17.93
N GLY A 234 22.35 14.18 18.62
CA GLY A 234 22.31 14.06 20.09
C GLY A 234 20.98 13.55 20.65
N ILE A 235 20.14 12.89 19.85
CA ILE A 235 18.80 12.43 20.21
C ILE A 235 18.67 10.92 20.38
N THR A 236 19.78 10.22 20.64
CA THR A 236 19.81 8.76 20.75
C THR A 236 18.85 8.21 21.82
N ARG A 237 18.58 8.97 22.89
CA ARG A 237 17.64 8.56 23.93
C ARG A 237 16.18 8.71 23.52
N ALA A 238 15.88 9.52 22.49
CA ALA A 238 14.55 9.86 22.03
C ALA A 238 14.14 9.13 20.73
N VAL A 239 15.00 8.26 20.19
CA VAL A 239 14.70 7.49 18.97
C VAL A 239 14.97 6.01 19.21
N ARG A 240 14.06 5.16 18.73
CA ARG A 240 14.16 3.70 18.81
C ARG A 240 13.99 3.07 17.43
N PHE A 241 15.01 2.36 16.97
CA PHE A 241 14.97 1.54 15.76
C PHE A 241 14.65 0.10 16.14
N LEU A 242 13.45 -0.39 15.82
CA LEU A 242 13.02 -1.74 16.17
C LEU A 242 13.34 -2.78 15.09
N GLY A 243 13.74 -2.33 13.89
CA GLY A 243 13.88 -3.24 12.75
C GLY A 243 12.56 -3.80 12.28
N ALA A 244 12.59 -4.95 11.63
CA ALA A 244 11.39 -5.67 11.25
C ALA A 244 10.76 -6.31 12.48
N VAL A 245 9.48 -6.07 12.69
CA VAL A 245 8.68 -6.63 13.78
C VAL A 245 7.64 -7.60 13.23
N ASP A 246 7.12 -8.51 14.07
CA ASP A 246 6.00 -9.35 13.67
C ASP A 246 4.65 -8.58 13.72
N ASP A 247 3.60 -9.20 13.17
CA ASP A 247 2.29 -8.56 13.05
C ASP A 247 1.66 -8.23 14.41
N ARG A 248 1.99 -9.02 15.47
CA ARG A 248 1.51 -8.78 16.83
C ARG A 248 2.18 -7.56 17.43
N GLN A 249 3.50 -7.52 17.36
CA GLN A 249 4.29 -6.39 17.80
C GLN A 249 3.87 -5.10 17.08
N LEU A 250 3.67 -5.18 15.77
CA LEU A 250 3.21 -4.05 14.97
C LEU A 250 1.83 -3.55 15.42
N ALA A 251 0.88 -4.46 15.63
CA ALA A 251 -0.45 -4.10 16.12
C ALA A 251 -0.40 -3.46 17.51
N ASP A 252 0.49 -3.95 18.41
CA ASP A 252 0.68 -3.37 19.75
C ASP A 252 1.31 -1.98 19.67
N LEU A 253 2.27 -1.76 18.77
CA LEU A 253 2.88 -0.45 18.52
C LEU A 253 1.84 0.56 18.02
N TYR A 254 1.00 0.19 17.05
CA TYR A 254 -0.10 1.06 16.62
C TYR A 254 -1.08 1.36 17.76
N ARG A 255 -1.40 0.41 18.63
CA ARG A 255 -2.31 0.63 19.76
C ARG A 255 -1.72 1.53 20.83
N SER A 256 -0.43 1.41 21.10
CA SER A 256 0.26 2.11 22.19
C SER A 256 0.78 3.49 21.79
N CYS A 257 1.07 3.74 20.50
CA CYS A 257 1.59 5.03 20.10
C CYS A 257 0.58 6.16 20.33
N ARG A 258 1.08 7.38 20.51
CA ARG A 258 0.27 8.60 20.59
C ARG A 258 -0.25 9.00 19.22
N LEU A 259 0.61 8.94 18.21
CA LEU A 259 0.31 9.31 16.82
C LEU A 259 1.15 8.49 15.85
N PHE A 260 0.69 8.42 14.61
CA PHE A 260 1.45 7.88 13.48
C PHE A 260 1.92 9.04 12.59
N ALA A 261 3.19 9.03 12.19
CA ALA A 261 3.75 10.08 11.34
C ALA A 261 4.61 9.48 10.22
N MET A 262 4.19 9.66 8.98
CA MET A 262 4.98 9.33 7.79
C MET A 262 4.84 10.48 6.78
N PRO A 263 5.61 11.57 6.93
CA PRO A 263 5.55 12.74 6.05
C PRO A 263 6.28 12.48 4.74
N SER A 264 5.86 11.43 4.01
CA SER A 264 6.42 11.04 2.72
C SER A 264 6.11 12.06 1.64
N ARG A 265 7.08 12.28 0.72
CA ARG A 265 6.85 13.10 -0.48
C ARG A 265 6.05 12.38 -1.53
N ASP A 266 6.30 11.10 -1.68
CA ASP A 266 5.63 10.25 -2.65
C ASP A 266 5.18 8.94 -1.98
N GLU A 267 3.96 8.54 -2.26
CA GLU A 267 3.36 7.31 -1.75
C GLU A 267 2.32 6.82 -2.76
N GLY A 268 2.30 5.52 -3.03
CA GLY A 268 1.29 4.93 -3.90
C GLY A 268 -0.12 5.05 -3.31
N PHE A 269 -0.24 4.73 -2.02
CA PHE A 269 -1.46 4.90 -1.23
C PHE A 269 -1.13 5.10 0.25
N GLY A 270 -0.42 4.13 0.88
CA GLY A 270 -0.05 4.20 2.29
C GLY A 270 -0.96 3.39 3.19
N LEU A 271 -0.99 2.07 3.01
CA LEU A 271 -1.75 1.14 3.87
C LEU A 271 -1.45 1.32 5.37
N VAL A 272 -0.24 1.75 5.72
CA VAL A 272 0.19 2.04 7.10
C VAL A 272 -0.65 3.14 7.76
N PHE A 273 -1.19 4.10 6.99
CA PHE A 273 -2.14 5.08 7.52
C PHE A 273 -3.47 4.40 7.89
N LEU A 274 -3.93 3.44 7.09
CA LEU A 274 -5.14 2.68 7.41
C LEU A 274 -4.96 1.84 8.68
N GLU A 275 -3.77 1.27 8.88
CA GLU A 275 -3.43 0.52 10.10
C GLU A 275 -3.48 1.42 11.34
N ALA A 276 -2.92 2.63 11.24
CA ALA A 276 -2.97 3.63 12.31
C ALA A 276 -4.40 4.10 12.59
N MET A 277 -5.19 4.42 11.54
CA MET A 277 -6.59 4.83 11.66
C MET A 277 -7.45 3.70 12.25
N ARG A 278 -7.24 2.45 11.83
CA ARG A 278 -7.89 1.27 12.43
C ARG A 278 -7.62 1.17 13.94
N ALA A 279 -6.42 1.53 14.36
CA ALA A 279 -6.04 1.57 15.78
C ALA A 279 -6.52 2.86 16.50
N GLY A 280 -7.25 3.75 15.81
CA GLY A 280 -7.74 5.01 16.38
C GLY A 280 -6.64 6.04 16.64
N LYS A 281 -5.59 6.06 15.80
CA LYS A 281 -4.48 7.01 15.97
C LYS A 281 -4.56 8.14 14.95
N PRO A 282 -4.34 9.40 15.40
CA PRO A 282 -4.20 10.51 14.47
C PRO A 282 -2.97 10.33 13.59
N CYS A 283 -3.08 10.73 12.34
CA CYS A 283 -2.03 10.57 11.36
C CYS A 283 -1.42 11.92 10.95
N ILE A 284 -0.09 11.97 10.77
CA ILE A 284 0.59 13.04 10.04
C ILE A 284 1.11 12.43 8.74
N GLY A 285 0.63 12.92 7.60
CA GLY A 285 1.03 12.47 6.25
C GLY A 285 1.53 13.62 5.41
N GLY A 286 2.30 13.30 4.36
CA GLY A 286 2.68 14.24 3.32
C GLY A 286 1.53 14.52 2.34
N ARG A 287 1.74 15.44 1.40
CA ARG A 287 0.81 15.69 0.29
C ARG A 287 0.79 14.49 -0.67
N GLY A 288 -0.20 14.39 -1.52
CA GLY A 288 -0.35 13.29 -2.47
C GLY A 288 -1.33 12.23 -1.97
N ALA A 289 -1.00 10.94 -2.10
CA ALA A 289 -1.93 9.86 -1.76
C ALA A 289 -2.36 9.84 -0.28
N ALA A 290 -1.52 10.29 0.65
CA ALA A 290 -1.89 10.40 2.05
C ALA A 290 -3.07 11.36 2.27
N ALA A 291 -3.23 12.41 1.43
CA ALA A 291 -4.35 13.34 1.49
C ALA A 291 -5.68 12.74 0.99
N GLU A 292 -5.65 11.59 0.33
CA GLU A 292 -6.87 10.84 -0.02
C GLU A 292 -7.39 10.01 1.17
N ILE A 293 -6.50 9.69 2.11
CA ILE A 293 -6.80 8.91 3.31
C ILE A 293 -7.09 9.86 4.49
N ILE A 294 -6.17 10.79 4.76
CA ILE A 294 -6.21 11.72 5.89
C ILE A 294 -7.01 12.95 5.50
N GLU A 295 -8.08 13.22 6.21
CA GLU A 295 -8.82 14.47 6.12
C GLU A 295 -8.16 15.49 7.06
N HIS A 296 -7.51 16.51 6.45
CA HIS A 296 -6.73 17.48 7.18
C HIS A 296 -7.57 18.26 8.21
N GLY A 297 -7.12 18.27 9.45
CA GLY A 297 -7.81 18.94 10.56
C GLY A 297 -9.00 18.16 11.13
N VAL A 298 -9.29 16.96 10.61
CA VAL A 298 -10.40 16.09 11.07
C VAL A 298 -9.90 14.72 11.53
N THR A 299 -9.13 14.02 10.69
CA THR A 299 -8.60 12.69 11.01
C THR A 299 -7.09 12.67 11.23
N GLY A 300 -6.47 13.83 11.05
CA GLY A 300 -5.03 14.02 11.15
C GLY A 300 -4.58 15.31 10.47
N LEU A 301 -3.29 15.39 10.19
CA LEU A 301 -2.68 16.57 9.58
C LEU A 301 -1.91 16.20 8.31
N ILE A 302 -2.15 16.95 7.24
CA ILE A 302 -1.35 16.88 6.01
C ILE A 302 -0.34 18.02 6.06
N VAL A 303 0.93 17.68 5.90
CA VAL A 303 2.04 18.64 5.90
C VAL A 303 2.72 18.70 4.54
N ASP A 304 3.41 19.79 4.26
CA ASP A 304 4.35 19.86 3.15
C ASP A 304 5.62 19.09 3.52
N PRO A 305 5.98 18.01 2.82
CA PRO A 305 7.16 17.20 3.15
C PRO A 305 8.49 17.96 3.03
N GLY A 306 8.50 19.08 2.31
CA GLY A 306 9.64 19.99 2.19
C GLY A 306 9.73 21.03 3.32
N SER A 307 8.64 21.20 4.10
CA SER A 307 8.55 22.21 5.15
C SER A 307 8.80 21.60 6.53
N ARG A 308 9.99 21.84 7.08
CA ARG A 308 10.28 21.50 8.49
C ARG A 308 9.34 22.22 9.46
N GLN A 309 8.92 23.45 9.10
CA GLN A 309 8.03 24.23 9.94
C GLN A 309 6.64 23.60 10.05
N ASP A 310 6.05 23.17 8.93
CA ASP A 310 4.74 22.51 8.91
C ASP A 310 4.77 21.21 9.72
N LEU A 311 5.80 20.39 9.51
CA LEU A 311 5.94 19.12 10.24
C LEU A 311 6.16 19.36 11.73
N SER A 312 7.01 20.33 12.10
CA SER A 312 7.23 20.70 13.51
C SER A 312 5.95 21.20 14.17
N ALA A 313 5.19 22.07 13.51
CA ALA A 313 3.92 22.57 14.02
C ALA A 313 2.87 21.46 14.19
N ALA A 314 2.79 20.53 13.23
CA ALA A 314 1.87 19.40 13.30
C ALA A 314 2.20 18.45 14.47
N LEU A 315 3.48 18.14 14.66
CA LEU A 315 3.93 17.34 15.80
C LEU A 315 3.65 18.05 17.12
N GLU A 316 4.07 19.33 17.24
CA GLU A 316 3.86 20.12 18.44
C GLU A 316 2.39 20.17 18.84
N ARG A 317 1.50 20.42 17.88
CA ARG A 317 0.05 20.44 18.11
C ARG A 317 -0.45 19.13 18.71
N LEU A 318 -0.10 17.96 18.10
CA LEU A 318 -0.57 16.67 18.59
C LEU A 318 0.11 16.23 19.90
N TYR A 319 1.26 16.81 20.26
CA TYR A 319 1.88 16.60 21.56
C TYR A 319 1.29 17.48 22.66
N THR A 320 0.86 18.69 22.31
CA THR A 320 0.34 19.69 23.28
C THR A 320 -1.16 19.53 23.52
N GLU A 321 -1.93 19.11 22.47
CA GLU A 321 -3.40 19.04 22.49
C GLU A 321 -3.89 17.56 22.56
N PRO A 322 -3.98 16.94 23.76
CA PRO A 322 -4.40 15.54 23.89
C PRO A 322 -5.84 15.29 23.42
N ASP A 323 -6.73 16.28 23.59
CA ASP A 323 -8.12 16.16 23.16
C ASP A 323 -8.23 16.16 21.62
N THR A 324 -7.51 17.05 20.95
CA THR A 324 -7.41 17.07 19.48
C THR A 324 -6.83 15.73 18.96
N CYS A 325 -5.80 15.23 19.64
CA CYS A 325 -5.19 13.93 19.30
C CYS A 325 -6.23 12.79 19.37
N SER A 326 -7.02 12.77 20.45
CA SER A 326 -8.08 11.77 20.65
C SER A 326 -9.23 11.90 19.65
N GLN A 327 -9.67 13.14 19.37
CA GLN A 327 -10.71 13.44 18.39
C GLN A 327 -10.30 12.99 16.98
N PHE A 328 -9.10 13.35 16.53
CA PHE A 328 -8.59 12.93 15.22
C PHE A 328 -8.46 11.41 15.11
N GLY A 329 -8.01 10.75 16.18
CA GLY A 329 -7.92 9.31 16.22
C GLY A 329 -9.30 8.62 16.10
N ALA A 330 -10.29 9.12 16.81
CA ALA A 330 -11.68 8.62 16.76
C ALA A 330 -12.29 8.82 15.37
N ALA A 331 -12.20 10.05 14.83
CA ALA A 331 -12.69 10.37 13.48
C ALA A 331 -11.96 9.55 12.40
N GLY A 332 -10.64 9.35 12.55
CA GLY A 332 -9.84 8.50 11.68
C GLY A 332 -10.36 7.06 11.65
N ARG A 333 -10.65 6.50 12.83
CA ARG A 333 -11.20 5.14 12.94
C ARG A 333 -12.59 5.04 12.29
N GLU A 334 -13.45 6.01 12.47
CA GLU A 334 -14.77 6.05 11.84
C GLU A 334 -14.65 6.09 10.31
N ARG A 335 -13.79 6.98 9.78
CA ARG A 335 -13.50 7.06 8.36
C ARG A 335 -12.93 5.75 7.80
N PHE A 336 -12.02 5.09 8.53
CA PHE A 336 -11.51 3.78 8.16
C PHE A 336 -12.65 2.75 8.06
N LEU A 337 -13.51 2.66 9.07
CA LEU A 337 -14.60 1.68 9.12
C LEU A 337 -15.65 1.91 8.03
N SER A 338 -15.94 3.17 7.68
CA SER A 338 -16.93 3.53 6.65
C SER A 338 -16.39 3.42 5.23
N THR A 339 -15.06 3.54 5.03
CA THR A 339 -14.51 3.76 3.68
C THR A 339 -13.43 2.74 3.28
N PHE A 340 -12.57 2.32 4.21
CA PHE A 340 -11.34 1.61 3.89
C PHE A 340 -11.27 0.19 4.45
N THR A 341 -12.40 -0.41 4.77
CA THR A 341 -12.43 -1.83 5.12
C THR A 341 -12.26 -2.73 3.90
N SER A 342 -11.82 -3.98 4.11
CA SER A 342 -11.77 -5.00 3.05
C SER A 342 -13.10 -5.13 2.32
N ASP A 343 -14.22 -5.13 3.03
CA ASP A 343 -15.56 -5.24 2.43
C ASP A 343 -15.88 -4.06 1.51
N CYS A 344 -15.52 -2.84 1.95
CA CYS A 344 -15.66 -1.64 1.12
C CYS A 344 -14.79 -1.71 -0.15
N PHE A 345 -13.55 -2.17 0.01
CA PHE A 345 -12.63 -2.35 -1.12
C PHE A 345 -13.15 -3.40 -2.10
N GLN A 346 -13.53 -4.59 -1.61
CA GLN A 346 -14.04 -5.68 -2.43
C GLN A 346 -15.28 -5.24 -3.22
N THR A 347 -16.21 -4.56 -2.57
CA THR A 347 -17.41 -4.01 -3.23
C THR A 347 -17.05 -3.02 -4.34
N ARG A 348 -16.09 -2.12 -4.10
CA ARG A 348 -15.62 -1.17 -5.12
C ARG A 348 -14.91 -1.87 -6.27
N LEU A 349 -13.99 -2.79 -5.95
CA LEU A 349 -13.22 -3.52 -6.95
C LEU A 349 -14.14 -4.31 -7.88
N LEU A 350 -15.08 -5.09 -7.32
CA LEU A 350 -16.03 -5.87 -8.11
C LEU A 350 -16.94 -5.00 -9.01
N ARG A 351 -17.31 -3.81 -8.56
CA ARG A 351 -18.04 -2.85 -9.41
C ARG A 351 -17.21 -2.36 -10.60
N VAL A 352 -15.90 -2.20 -10.41
CA VAL A 352 -15.00 -1.77 -11.49
C VAL A 352 -14.77 -2.90 -12.48
N ILE A 353 -14.29 -4.05 -11.99
CA ILE A 353 -13.96 -5.20 -12.84
C ILE A 353 -15.21 -5.93 -13.39
N GLY A 354 -16.37 -5.71 -12.79
CA GLY A 354 -17.67 -6.27 -13.21
C GLY A 354 -18.36 -5.48 -14.31
N ARG A 355 -17.94 -4.25 -14.58
CA ARG A 355 -18.48 -3.47 -15.71
C ARG A 355 -18.11 -4.18 -17.01
N ARG A 356 -19.12 -4.56 -17.83
CA ARG A 356 -18.85 -4.97 -19.21
C ARG A 356 -18.22 -3.76 -19.90
N PRO A 357 -17.12 -3.93 -20.66
CA PRO A 357 -16.63 -2.83 -21.48
C PRO A 357 -17.78 -2.34 -22.35
N LEU A 358 -18.11 -1.07 -22.24
CA LEU A 358 -18.91 -0.39 -23.26
C LEU A 358 -18.25 -0.72 -24.59
N ALA A 359 -19.04 -1.23 -25.53
CA ALA A 359 -18.61 -1.63 -26.84
C ALA A 359 -17.58 -0.63 -27.37
N THR A 360 -16.38 -1.11 -27.61
CA THR A 360 -15.29 -0.34 -28.19
C THR A 360 -15.86 0.41 -29.38
N LEU A 361 -15.94 1.73 -29.29
CA LEU A 361 -16.16 2.57 -30.47
C LEU A 361 -15.06 2.17 -31.45
N ALA A 362 -15.43 1.37 -32.44
CA ALA A 362 -14.64 1.14 -33.61
C ALA A 362 -14.39 2.52 -34.20
N ALA A 363 -13.23 3.10 -33.86
CA ALA A 363 -12.72 4.24 -34.58
C ALA A 363 -12.54 3.78 -36.03
N SER A 364 -13.47 4.16 -36.87
CA SER A 364 -13.30 4.23 -38.30
C SER A 364 -12.04 5.04 -38.58
N VAL A 365 -10.98 4.33 -38.92
CA VAL A 365 -9.83 4.93 -39.60
C VAL A 365 -10.13 4.82 -41.09
N PRO A 366 -10.10 5.94 -41.86
CA PRO A 366 -10.26 5.92 -43.28
C PRO A 366 -9.11 5.22 -44.00
#